data_567d9f606922f2a0e238e05312a8358f
#
_entry.id   567d9f606922f2a0e238e05312a8358f
#
_cell.length_a   1.000
_cell.length_b   1.000
_cell.length_c   1.000
_cell.angle_alpha   90.00
_cell.angle_beta   90.00
_cell.angle_gamma   90.00
#
_symmetry.space_group_name_H-M   'P 1'
#
loop_
_entity.id
_entity.type
_entity.pdbx_description
1 polymer ?
#
loop_
_entity_poly.entity_id
_entity_poly.type
_entity_poly.pdbx_seq_one_letter_code
_entity_poly.pdbx_strand_id
1 'polypeptide(L)'
;SPDFKSAGDGNGFKGGGFGSHTADELPNPVPQTTVRFCLAVHNKASGFYSNHHVTGSFWYNNSACGNRINFNMLNRLADNRTDVPGYGHRMRNNLGYKGNKEVENLDAAKCDLSNNYFDLNLQATDQDFVSLDESQLTAPRKADGSLPDITFMHLKPQSKFVDKGQDIGFPYKGKAPDLGAFESEK
;
A
#
# COMPACT_ATOMS: atom_id res chain seq x y z
N SER A 1 -21.65 -10.76 -13.08
CA SER A 1 -22.77 -11.26 -12.27
C SER A 1 -23.19 -10.20 -11.28
N PRO A 2 -24.47 -9.85 -11.17
CA PRO A 2 -24.95 -8.89 -10.16
C PRO A 2 -24.82 -9.43 -8.72
N ASP A 3 -24.45 -10.68 -8.53
CA ASP A 3 -24.33 -11.33 -7.22
C ASP A 3 -22.88 -11.54 -6.79
N PHE A 4 -22.08 -10.47 -6.77
CA PHE A 4 -20.69 -10.51 -6.25
C PHE A 4 -20.59 -10.78 -4.73
N LYS A 5 -21.62 -11.34 -4.12
CA LYS A 5 -21.59 -11.81 -2.75
C LYS A 5 -20.53 -12.91 -2.62
N SER A 6 -19.45 -12.60 -1.89
CA SER A 6 -18.35 -13.53 -1.60
C SER A 6 -17.39 -13.86 -2.76
N ALA A 7 -17.23 -12.98 -3.73
CA ALA A 7 -16.27 -13.16 -4.82
C ALA A 7 -14.83 -12.82 -4.38
N GLY A 8 -14.21 -13.68 -3.56
CA GLY A 8 -12.81 -13.52 -3.11
C GLY A 8 -12.64 -12.93 -1.73
N ASP A 9 -11.39 -12.77 -1.28
CA ASP A 9 -11.01 -12.39 0.08
C ASP A 9 -11.26 -10.90 0.37
N GLY A 10 -11.48 -10.09 -0.66
CA GLY A 10 -11.69 -8.66 -0.54
C GLY A 10 -10.44 -7.86 -0.23
N ASN A 11 -9.25 -8.35 -0.60
CA ASN A 11 -8.01 -7.60 -0.55
C ASN A 11 -7.77 -6.84 -1.87
N GLY A 12 -7.15 -5.65 -1.79
CA GLY A 12 -6.76 -4.85 -2.95
C GLY A 12 -5.52 -5.43 -3.63
N PHE A 13 -4.37 -5.27 -3.02
CA PHE A 13 -3.09 -5.75 -3.53
C PHE A 13 -2.52 -6.84 -2.61
N LYS A 14 -2.26 -8.02 -3.17
CA LYS A 14 -1.56 -9.11 -2.50
C LYS A 14 -0.11 -9.17 -2.97
N GLY A 15 0.83 -9.02 -2.04
CA GLY A 15 2.26 -8.90 -2.34
C GLY A 15 3.00 -10.22 -2.50
N GLY A 16 2.32 -11.36 -2.44
CA GLY A 16 3.00 -12.65 -2.56
C GLY A 16 2.26 -13.75 -1.84
N GLY A 17 3.02 -14.67 -1.27
CA GLY A 17 2.51 -15.87 -0.61
C GLY A 17 2.49 -17.09 -1.54
N PHE A 18 2.67 -18.26 -0.96
CA PHE A 18 2.86 -19.51 -1.68
C PHE A 18 1.70 -20.49 -1.45
N GLY A 19 0.58 -19.98 -0.90
CA GLY A 19 -0.61 -20.76 -0.67
C GLY A 19 -0.36 -21.94 0.26
N SER A 20 -0.64 -23.15 -0.22
CA SER A 20 -0.47 -24.41 0.52
C SER A 20 0.81 -25.17 0.17
N HIS A 21 1.76 -24.59 -0.57
CA HIS A 21 3.04 -25.24 -0.84
C HIS A 21 3.76 -25.58 0.46
N THR A 22 4.47 -26.71 0.45
CA THR A 22 5.35 -27.09 1.57
C THR A 22 6.67 -26.31 1.49
N ALA A 23 7.45 -26.32 2.54
CA ALA A 23 8.71 -25.53 2.61
C ALA A 23 9.72 -25.94 1.52
N ASP A 24 9.76 -27.20 1.17
CA ASP A 24 10.64 -27.76 0.14
C ASP A 24 10.18 -27.44 -1.30
N GLU A 25 8.94 -27.07 -1.48
CA GLU A 25 8.38 -26.60 -2.75
C GLU A 25 8.61 -25.09 -2.99
N LEU A 26 9.12 -24.36 -2.01
CA LEU A 26 9.38 -22.95 -2.17
C LEU A 26 10.57 -22.70 -3.11
N PRO A 27 10.49 -21.68 -3.97
CA PRO A 27 11.64 -21.33 -4.81
C PRO A 27 12.82 -20.87 -3.95
N ASN A 28 14.04 -21.15 -4.41
CA ASN A 28 15.26 -20.70 -3.74
C ASN A 28 16.17 -19.96 -4.74
N PRO A 29 16.43 -18.65 -4.59
CA PRO A 29 15.88 -17.79 -3.53
C PRO A 29 14.37 -17.53 -3.69
N VAL A 30 13.69 -17.27 -2.57
CA VAL A 30 12.28 -16.83 -2.58
C VAL A 30 12.20 -15.45 -3.22
N PRO A 31 11.40 -15.26 -4.29
CA PRO A 31 11.29 -13.97 -4.95
C PRO A 31 10.58 -12.95 -4.05
N GLN A 32 11.12 -11.73 -4.00
CA GLN A 32 10.47 -10.60 -3.34
C GLN A 32 9.68 -9.78 -4.36
N THR A 33 8.48 -9.41 -4.01
CA THR A 33 7.61 -8.58 -4.86
C THR A 33 7.77 -7.10 -4.53
N THR A 34 7.53 -6.25 -5.52
CA THR A 34 7.46 -4.79 -5.35
C THR A 34 6.06 -4.31 -5.69
N VAL A 35 5.42 -3.62 -4.75
CA VAL A 35 4.16 -2.91 -4.96
C VAL A 35 4.43 -1.42 -4.77
N ARG A 36 4.18 -0.63 -5.82
CA ARG A 36 4.49 0.80 -5.81
C ARG A 36 3.51 1.64 -6.61
N PHE A 37 3.34 2.90 -6.21
CA PHE A 37 2.48 3.87 -6.87
C PHE A 37 1.05 3.34 -7.10
N CYS A 38 0.55 2.59 -6.13
CA CYS A 38 -0.77 1.99 -6.19
C CYS A 38 -1.73 2.69 -5.22
N LEU A 39 -3.00 2.74 -5.61
CA LEU A 39 -4.09 3.26 -4.80
C LEU A 39 -5.05 2.12 -4.46
N ALA A 40 -5.25 1.86 -3.16
CA ALA A 40 -6.18 0.85 -2.65
C ALA A 40 -7.28 1.52 -1.82
N VAL A 41 -8.54 1.37 -2.26
CA VAL A 41 -9.68 2.09 -1.65
C VAL A 41 -10.81 1.13 -1.34
N HIS A 42 -11.39 1.26 -0.13
CA HIS A 42 -12.59 0.54 0.35
C HIS A 42 -12.57 -0.97 0.16
N ASN A 43 -11.41 -1.59 0.30
CA ASN A 43 -11.33 -3.03 0.29
C ASN A 43 -11.94 -3.63 1.57
N LYS A 44 -12.78 -4.66 1.40
CA LYS A 44 -13.46 -5.37 2.49
C LYS A 44 -12.49 -5.93 3.54
N ALA A 45 -11.29 -6.33 3.11
CA ALA A 45 -10.21 -6.81 3.97
C ALA A 45 -9.05 -5.80 3.98
N SER A 46 -7.96 -6.07 3.31
CA SER A 46 -6.78 -5.21 3.34
C SER A 46 -6.60 -4.43 2.04
N GLY A 47 -6.17 -3.17 2.12
CA GLY A 47 -5.74 -2.41 0.95
C GLY A 47 -4.47 -3.02 0.35
N PHE A 48 -3.44 -3.13 1.17
CA PHE A 48 -2.17 -3.79 0.84
C PHE A 48 -1.94 -4.94 1.80
N TYR A 49 -1.63 -6.11 1.27
CA TYR A 49 -1.51 -7.33 2.05
C TYR A 49 -0.25 -8.11 1.65
N SER A 50 0.62 -8.39 2.61
CA SER A 50 1.80 -9.25 2.41
C SER A 50 1.43 -10.68 2.00
N ASN A 51 0.23 -11.12 2.38
CA ASN A 51 -0.35 -12.40 1.98
C ASN A 51 0.50 -13.59 2.39
N HIS A 52 0.93 -13.62 3.65
CA HIS A 52 1.71 -14.72 4.22
C HIS A 52 3.05 -14.96 3.50
N HIS A 53 3.70 -13.91 3.03
CA HIS A 53 5.00 -14.03 2.39
C HIS A 53 6.05 -14.55 3.38
N VAL A 54 7.00 -15.37 2.91
CA VAL A 54 8.00 -16.01 3.79
C VAL A 54 9.33 -15.26 3.88
N THR A 55 9.47 -14.08 3.25
CA THR A 55 10.72 -13.28 3.31
C THR A 55 10.48 -11.78 3.43
N GLY A 56 9.28 -11.29 3.17
CA GLY A 56 9.01 -9.87 3.03
C GLY A 56 9.07 -9.35 1.60
N SER A 57 8.63 -8.12 1.39
CA SER A 57 8.45 -7.49 0.07
C SER A 57 8.70 -5.99 0.15
N PHE A 58 8.73 -5.32 -1.01
CA PHE A 58 8.97 -3.89 -1.15
C PHE A 58 7.66 -3.13 -1.38
N TRP A 59 7.41 -2.10 -0.58
CA TRP A 59 6.18 -1.30 -0.60
C TRP A 59 6.54 0.17 -0.67
N TYR A 60 6.37 0.80 -1.83
CA TYR A 60 6.86 2.14 -2.09
C TYR A 60 5.77 3.06 -2.62
N ASN A 61 5.66 4.25 -2.05
CA ASN A 61 4.76 5.28 -2.56
C ASN A 61 3.35 4.75 -2.86
N ASN A 62 2.73 4.04 -1.91
CA ASN A 62 1.36 3.57 -2.06
C ASN A 62 0.42 4.42 -1.22
N SER A 63 -0.80 4.61 -1.73
CA SER A 63 -1.91 5.27 -1.02
C SER A 63 -3.01 4.28 -0.68
N ALA A 64 -3.44 4.27 0.58
CA ALA A 64 -4.53 3.42 1.07
C ALA A 64 -5.61 4.26 1.74
N CYS A 65 -6.88 4.07 1.37
CA CYS A 65 -7.98 4.85 1.93
C CYS A 65 -9.21 3.99 2.23
N GLY A 66 -9.74 4.12 3.43
CA GLY A 66 -11.04 3.51 3.80
C GLY A 66 -11.06 1.98 3.80
N ASN A 67 -9.93 1.29 3.78
CA ASN A 67 -9.90 -0.16 3.84
C ASN A 67 -10.15 -0.64 5.27
N ARG A 68 -10.59 -1.90 5.45
CA ARG A 68 -10.64 -2.48 6.80
C ARG A 68 -9.25 -2.44 7.46
N ILE A 69 -8.20 -2.78 6.71
CA ILE A 69 -6.80 -2.60 7.11
C ILE A 69 -6.08 -1.95 5.94
N ASN A 70 -5.46 -0.78 6.13
CA ASN A 70 -4.77 -0.14 5.02
C ASN A 70 -3.52 -0.93 4.61
N PHE A 71 -2.67 -1.31 5.58
CA PHE A 71 -1.46 -2.10 5.34
C PHE A 71 -1.42 -3.30 6.31
N ASN A 72 -1.64 -4.50 5.79
CA ASN A 72 -1.57 -5.75 6.54
C ASN A 72 -0.31 -6.53 6.12
N MET A 73 0.67 -6.57 7.00
CA MET A 73 1.99 -7.11 6.70
C MET A 73 2.20 -8.52 7.25
N LEU A 74 1.13 -9.33 7.32
CA LEU A 74 1.20 -10.69 7.84
C LEU A 74 2.11 -11.58 6.98
N ASN A 75 3.12 -12.16 7.60
CA ASN A 75 4.05 -13.11 7.00
C ASN A 75 3.84 -14.54 7.53
N ARG A 76 4.59 -15.46 6.97
CA ARG A 76 4.85 -16.81 7.51
C ARG A 76 6.33 -17.04 7.74
N LEU A 77 6.64 -17.95 8.66
CA LEU A 77 7.99 -18.50 8.78
C LEU A 77 8.35 -19.33 7.55
N ALA A 78 9.61 -19.71 7.44
CA ALA A 78 10.13 -20.51 6.32
C ALA A 78 9.43 -21.89 6.14
N ASP A 79 8.70 -22.36 7.17
CA ASP A 79 7.86 -23.55 7.07
C ASP A 79 6.61 -23.36 6.19
N ASN A 80 6.35 -22.13 5.76
CA ASN A 80 5.16 -21.70 5.01
C ASN A 80 3.81 -22.07 5.66
N ARG A 81 3.78 -22.24 6.97
CA ARG A 81 2.59 -22.61 7.75
C ARG A 81 2.35 -21.72 8.95
N THR A 82 3.42 -21.35 9.65
CA THR A 82 3.32 -20.58 10.90
C THR A 82 3.20 -19.08 10.59
N ASP A 83 2.02 -18.53 10.81
CA ASP A 83 1.76 -17.09 10.64
C ASP A 83 2.47 -16.28 11.74
N VAL A 84 3.13 -15.21 11.32
CA VAL A 84 3.88 -14.29 12.20
C VAL A 84 3.72 -12.85 11.73
N PRO A 85 3.94 -11.85 12.60
CA PRO A 85 4.06 -10.46 12.18
C PRO A 85 5.13 -10.30 11.10
N GLY A 86 4.84 -9.44 10.12
CA GLY A 86 5.69 -9.21 8.95
C GLY A 86 7.11 -8.82 9.28
N TYR A 87 8.04 -9.44 8.64
CA TYR A 87 9.47 -9.21 8.74
C TYR A 87 10.11 -9.11 7.34
N GLY A 88 11.30 -8.50 7.27
CA GLY A 88 12.05 -8.38 6.02
C GLY A 88 11.38 -7.46 4.97
N HIS A 89 10.33 -6.75 5.34
CA HIS A 89 9.74 -5.74 4.45
C HIS A 89 10.61 -4.50 4.38
N ARG A 90 10.64 -3.88 3.20
CA ARG A 90 11.10 -2.52 3.04
C ARG A 90 9.92 -1.64 2.64
N MET A 91 9.60 -0.67 3.48
CA MET A 91 8.46 0.24 3.26
C MET A 91 8.94 1.69 3.23
N ARG A 92 8.59 2.42 2.16
CA ARG A 92 8.97 3.82 1.95
C ARG A 92 7.81 4.65 1.43
N ASN A 93 7.67 5.83 1.94
CA ASN A 93 6.80 6.87 1.39
C ASN A 93 5.32 6.45 1.28
N ASN A 94 4.86 5.47 2.04
CA ASN A 94 3.46 5.06 1.98
C ASN A 94 2.57 6.02 2.77
N LEU A 95 1.31 6.17 2.33
CA LEU A 95 0.30 7.03 2.92
C LEU A 95 -0.98 6.23 3.18
N GLY A 96 -1.53 6.33 4.40
CA GLY A 96 -2.80 5.73 4.78
C GLY A 96 -3.77 6.77 5.29
N TYR A 97 -5.08 6.54 5.06
CA TYR A 97 -6.14 7.39 5.54
C TYR A 97 -7.45 6.62 5.74
N LYS A 98 -8.17 6.92 6.82
CA LYS A 98 -9.50 6.33 7.14
C LYS A 98 -9.55 4.80 7.14
N GLY A 99 -8.44 4.09 7.36
CA GLY A 99 -8.50 2.65 7.63
C GLY A 99 -9.12 2.37 9.00
N ASN A 100 -9.90 1.28 9.14
CA ASN A 100 -10.31 0.86 10.49
C ASN A 100 -9.07 0.46 11.30
N LYS A 101 -8.04 -0.07 10.62
CA LYS A 101 -6.67 -0.17 11.10
C LYS A 101 -5.72 0.36 10.02
N GLU A 102 -4.80 1.22 10.42
CA GLU A 102 -3.85 1.79 9.47
C GLU A 102 -2.74 0.81 9.11
N VAL A 103 -2.14 0.16 10.11
CA VAL A 103 -1.13 -0.89 9.94
C VAL A 103 -1.43 -2.03 10.90
N GLU A 104 -1.34 -3.27 10.43
CA GLU A 104 -1.51 -4.47 11.25
C GLU A 104 -0.48 -5.54 10.88
N ASN A 105 -0.16 -6.40 11.84
CA ASN A 105 0.75 -7.54 11.66
C ASN A 105 2.14 -7.14 11.12
N LEU A 106 2.72 -6.04 11.60
CA LEU A 106 4.06 -5.58 11.23
C LEU A 106 4.99 -5.70 12.45
N ASP A 107 6.09 -6.43 12.32
CA ASP A 107 7.22 -6.37 13.25
C ASP A 107 8.20 -5.30 12.78
N ALA A 108 7.98 -4.07 13.26
CA ALA A 108 8.78 -2.92 12.83
C ALA A 108 10.28 -3.10 13.10
N ALA A 109 10.66 -3.84 14.15
CA ALA A 109 12.07 -4.07 14.49
C ALA A 109 12.79 -5.00 13.49
N LYS A 110 12.03 -5.77 12.73
CA LYS A 110 12.53 -6.70 11.71
C LYS A 110 12.31 -6.22 10.28
N CYS A 111 11.89 -4.97 10.10
CA CYS A 111 11.63 -4.36 8.79
C CYS A 111 12.51 -3.11 8.59
N ASP A 112 12.76 -2.79 7.33
CA ASP A 112 13.44 -1.56 6.93
C ASP A 112 12.37 -0.51 6.59
N LEU A 113 12.05 0.35 7.56
CA LEU A 113 10.98 1.34 7.49
C LEU A 113 11.56 2.76 7.46
N SER A 114 11.06 3.60 6.56
CA SER A 114 11.45 5.01 6.53
C SER A 114 10.45 5.85 5.75
N ASN A 115 10.16 7.03 6.29
CA ASN A 115 9.32 8.04 5.66
C ASN A 115 7.91 7.56 5.27
N ASN A 116 7.33 6.60 5.99
CA ASN A 116 5.91 6.31 5.87
C ASN A 116 5.11 7.16 6.86
N TYR A 117 3.84 7.42 6.57
CA TYR A 117 2.98 8.24 7.46
C TYR A 117 2.94 7.70 8.90
N PHE A 118 3.04 6.40 9.10
CA PHE A 118 2.97 5.75 10.40
C PHE A 118 4.32 5.78 11.16
N ASP A 119 5.46 5.76 10.48
CA ASP A 119 6.77 5.87 11.13
C ASP A 119 7.19 7.34 11.37
N LEU A 120 6.65 8.27 10.58
CA LEU A 120 6.76 9.72 10.85
C LEU A 120 5.78 10.20 11.93
N ASN A 121 4.90 9.32 12.42
CA ASN A 121 3.84 9.65 13.37
C ASN A 121 2.96 10.83 12.89
N LEU A 122 2.65 10.87 11.61
CA LEU A 122 1.78 11.86 10.99
C LEU A 122 0.40 11.28 10.74
N GLN A 123 -0.64 11.99 11.17
CA GLN A 123 -2.02 11.60 10.92
C GLN A 123 -2.63 12.45 9.80
N ALA A 124 -3.21 11.79 8.80
CA ALA A 124 -3.90 12.47 7.73
C ALA A 124 -5.28 13.01 8.19
N THR A 125 -5.69 14.09 7.56
CA THR A 125 -7.02 14.70 7.71
C THR A 125 -7.57 15.03 6.33
N ASP A 126 -8.87 15.30 6.22
CA ASP A 126 -9.50 15.72 4.96
C ASP A 126 -8.82 16.97 4.36
N GLN A 127 -8.20 17.81 5.22
CA GLN A 127 -7.51 19.03 4.81
C GLN A 127 -6.23 18.79 4.01
N ASP A 128 -5.66 17.61 4.11
CA ASP A 128 -4.41 17.24 3.42
C ASP A 128 -4.63 16.95 1.94
N PHE A 129 -5.88 16.64 1.52
CA PHE A 129 -6.18 16.15 0.18
C PHE A 129 -6.89 17.17 -0.69
N VAL A 130 -6.59 17.17 -1.98
CA VAL A 130 -7.28 17.98 -3.01
C VAL A 130 -8.73 17.53 -3.13
N SER A 131 -8.94 16.22 -3.23
CA SER A 131 -10.26 15.61 -3.30
C SER A 131 -10.29 14.26 -2.58
N LEU A 132 -11.44 13.97 -1.98
CA LEU A 132 -11.82 12.65 -1.46
C LEU A 132 -13.12 12.19 -2.12
N ASP A 133 -13.47 12.75 -3.28
CA ASP A 133 -14.64 12.35 -4.08
C ASP A 133 -14.34 11.02 -4.81
N GLU A 134 -14.92 9.95 -4.28
CA GLU A 134 -14.74 8.58 -4.79
C GLU A 134 -15.41 8.35 -6.14
N SER A 135 -16.33 9.21 -6.58
CA SER A 135 -16.96 9.09 -7.90
C SER A 135 -15.94 9.13 -9.03
N GLN A 136 -14.80 9.79 -8.81
CA GLN A 136 -13.68 9.83 -9.75
C GLN A 136 -13.08 8.45 -10.05
N LEU A 137 -13.14 7.52 -9.09
CA LEU A 137 -12.56 6.18 -9.21
C LEU A 137 -13.34 5.26 -10.16
N THR A 138 -14.60 5.61 -10.43
CA THR A 138 -15.49 4.89 -11.33
C THR A 138 -15.67 5.59 -12.68
N ALA A 139 -14.93 6.67 -12.92
CA ALA A 139 -14.96 7.38 -14.20
C ALA A 139 -14.49 6.45 -15.35
N PRO A 140 -15.05 6.60 -16.56
CA PRO A 140 -14.66 5.77 -17.70
C PRO A 140 -13.17 6.00 -18.06
N ARG A 141 -12.54 4.95 -18.59
CA ARG A 141 -11.19 5.08 -19.13
C ARG A 141 -11.16 6.09 -20.29
N LYS A 142 -10.00 6.69 -20.49
CA LYS A 142 -9.75 7.56 -21.65
C LYS A 142 -9.84 6.79 -22.97
N ALA A 143 -9.95 7.49 -24.08
CA ALA A 143 -10.08 6.87 -25.42
C ALA A 143 -8.90 5.96 -25.79
N ASP A 144 -7.72 6.22 -25.26
CA ASP A 144 -6.50 5.42 -25.45
C ASP A 144 -6.42 4.22 -24.47
N GLY A 145 -7.43 4.01 -23.63
CA GLY A 145 -7.50 2.95 -22.64
C GLY A 145 -6.79 3.26 -21.31
N SER A 146 -6.14 4.43 -21.18
CA SER A 146 -5.51 4.84 -19.93
C SER A 146 -6.55 5.16 -18.83
N LEU A 147 -6.08 5.23 -17.60
CA LEU A 147 -6.92 5.59 -16.44
C LEU A 147 -7.38 7.07 -16.57
N PRO A 148 -8.56 7.41 -16.03
CA PRO A 148 -8.99 8.80 -15.96
C PRO A 148 -8.03 9.63 -15.11
N ASP A 149 -7.93 10.93 -15.41
CA ASP A 149 -7.25 11.86 -14.50
C ASP A 149 -8.11 12.05 -13.26
N ILE A 150 -7.52 11.79 -12.10
CA ILE A 150 -8.18 11.94 -10.82
C ILE A 150 -7.39 12.90 -9.94
N THR A 151 -8.07 13.52 -9.01
CA THR A 151 -7.47 14.28 -7.91
C THR A 151 -7.73 13.63 -6.55
N PHE A 152 -8.40 12.48 -6.54
CA PHE A 152 -8.66 11.69 -5.34
C PHE A 152 -7.34 11.27 -4.68
N MET A 153 -7.20 11.53 -3.37
CA MET A 153 -5.99 11.30 -2.59
C MET A 153 -4.73 12.05 -3.07
N HIS A 154 -4.83 12.98 -4.02
CA HIS A 154 -3.73 13.90 -4.29
C HIS A 154 -3.55 14.87 -3.12
N LEU A 155 -2.31 15.12 -2.73
CA LEU A 155 -2.00 16.04 -1.65
C LEU A 155 -2.17 17.50 -2.09
N LYS A 156 -2.72 18.34 -1.22
CA LYS A 156 -2.65 19.80 -1.41
C LYS A 156 -1.22 20.29 -1.23
N PRO A 157 -0.79 21.37 -1.89
CA PRO A 157 0.58 21.90 -1.78
C PRO A 157 1.02 22.19 -0.34
N GLN A 158 0.09 22.54 0.55
CA GLN A 158 0.36 22.83 1.95
C GLN A 158 0.24 21.61 2.88
N SER A 159 -0.02 20.43 2.35
CA SER A 159 -0.12 19.23 3.17
C SER A 159 1.21 18.93 3.85
N LYS A 160 1.11 18.46 5.09
CA LYS A 160 2.26 18.01 5.88
C LYS A 160 2.99 16.79 5.33
N PHE A 161 2.43 16.12 4.32
CA PHE A 161 3.01 14.95 3.66
C PHE A 161 3.79 15.29 2.39
N VAL A 162 3.72 16.55 1.94
CA VAL A 162 4.49 17.05 0.79
C VAL A 162 5.96 17.17 1.17
N ASP A 163 6.86 16.72 0.28
CA ASP A 163 8.32 16.70 0.46
C ASP A 163 8.76 15.92 1.73
N LYS A 164 8.01 14.91 2.16
CA LYS A 164 8.33 14.10 3.34
C LYS A 164 8.86 12.71 3.03
N GLY A 165 8.85 12.32 1.76
CA GLY A 165 9.39 11.05 1.30
C GLY A 165 10.91 11.03 1.26
N GLN A 166 11.44 9.83 1.14
CA GLN A 166 12.84 9.56 0.85
C GLN A 166 13.00 9.35 -0.66
N ASP A 167 14.02 9.94 -1.25
CA ASP A 167 14.40 9.62 -2.64
C ASP A 167 14.85 8.15 -2.73
N ILE A 168 14.17 7.38 -3.55
CA ILE A 168 14.41 5.96 -3.81
C ILE A 168 14.63 5.68 -5.30
N GLY A 169 15.01 6.73 -6.07
CA GLY A 169 15.38 6.62 -7.47
C GLY A 169 14.22 6.72 -8.45
N PHE A 170 13.04 7.20 -8.03
CA PHE A 170 11.93 7.51 -8.93
C PHE A 170 11.78 9.03 -9.11
N PRO A 171 11.29 9.48 -10.27
CA PRO A 171 11.04 10.90 -10.49
C PRO A 171 10.06 11.47 -9.45
N TYR A 172 10.33 12.66 -8.98
CA TYR A 172 9.47 13.42 -8.07
C TYR A 172 9.55 14.93 -8.37
N LYS A 173 8.63 15.69 -7.80
CA LYS A 173 8.60 17.16 -7.87
C LYS A 173 8.95 17.74 -6.50
N GLY A 174 9.70 18.86 -6.49
CA GLY A 174 10.02 19.58 -5.26
C GLY A 174 11.34 19.18 -4.62
N LYS A 175 11.41 19.23 -3.29
CA LYS A 175 12.65 19.00 -2.52
C LYS A 175 12.90 17.54 -2.20
N ALA A 176 11.84 16.77 -2.10
CA ALA A 176 11.82 15.33 -1.84
C ALA A 176 10.51 14.74 -2.39
N PRO A 177 10.39 13.41 -2.54
CA PRO A 177 9.13 12.78 -2.90
C PRO A 177 8.02 13.12 -1.89
N ASP A 178 6.79 13.17 -2.36
CA ASP A 178 5.63 13.22 -1.51
C ASP A 178 5.31 11.82 -0.94
N LEU A 179 4.53 11.76 0.14
CA LEU A 179 4.02 10.47 0.60
C LEU A 179 2.81 10.04 -0.24
N GLY A 180 2.74 8.74 -0.50
CA GLY A 180 1.64 8.16 -1.27
C GLY A 180 1.94 8.00 -2.75
N ALA A 181 0.90 7.69 -3.51
CA ALA A 181 1.00 7.27 -4.91
C ALA A 181 1.14 8.44 -5.90
N PHE A 182 0.91 9.66 -5.46
CA PHE A 182 0.83 10.83 -6.33
C PHE A 182 1.72 11.95 -5.81
N GLU A 183 2.44 12.59 -6.73
CA GLU A 183 3.15 13.84 -6.47
C GLU A 183 2.18 15.03 -6.54
N SER A 184 2.31 15.97 -5.61
CA SER A 184 1.53 17.20 -5.62
C SER A 184 1.94 18.13 -6.79
N GLU A 185 0.96 18.84 -7.33
CA GLU A 185 1.24 19.94 -8.25
C GLU A 185 1.61 21.18 -7.42
N LYS A 186 2.82 21.67 -7.62
CA LYS A 186 3.35 22.89 -6.98
C LYS A 186 3.30 24.06 -7.91
#